data_9ce71d94834f2ece29746238a355a8a6
#
_entry.id   9ce71d94834f2ece29746238a355a8a6
#
_cell.length_a   1.000
_cell.length_b   1.000
_cell.length_c   1.000
_cell.angle_alpha   90.00
_cell.angle_beta   90.00
_cell.angle_gamma   90.00
#
_symmetry.space_group_name_H-M   'P 1'
#
loop_
_entity.id
_entity.type
_entity.pdbx_description
1 polymer ?
#
loop_
_entity_poly.entity_id
_entity_poly.type
_entity_poly.pdbx_seq_one_letter_code
_entity_poly.pdbx_strand_id
1 'polypeptide(L)'
;NLGSVEQLEFLIRATVAVLIDELPFVTLLLRVRGNTDVERRALERRRLFDNYLAALVARAAGDGRVRPELDPALAARMIFGLVNSLTDWVRPDGDVEVVADTVCLIALHGLLAPPTPGSGPDSVLG
;
A
#
# COMPACT_ATOMS: atom_id res chain seq x y z
N ASN A 1 0.85 17.36 11.04
CA ASN A 1 -0.38 16.70 10.59
C ASN A 1 -0.38 16.45 9.10
N LEU A 2 -0.24 15.19 8.75
CA LEU A 2 -0.28 14.78 7.36
C LEU A 2 -1.73 14.58 6.91
N GLY A 3 -2.02 14.91 5.67
CA GLY A 3 -3.28 14.56 5.05
C GLY A 3 -3.38 13.06 4.83
N SER A 4 -4.56 12.60 4.44
CA SER A 4 -4.81 11.16 4.27
C SER A 4 -3.92 10.55 3.18
N VAL A 5 -3.68 11.28 2.10
CA VAL A 5 -2.85 10.78 1.00
C VAL A 5 -1.40 10.70 1.43
N GLU A 6 -0.90 11.71 2.14
CA GLU A 6 0.47 11.73 2.63
C GLU A 6 0.71 10.62 3.64
N GLN A 7 -0.26 10.34 4.49
CA GLN A 7 -0.18 9.24 5.44
C GLN A 7 -0.16 7.89 4.72
N LEU A 8 -0.97 7.76 3.68
CA LEU A 8 -1.01 6.54 2.88
C LEU A 8 0.33 6.29 2.18
N GLU A 9 0.89 7.34 1.57
CA GLU A 9 2.19 7.22 0.92
C GLU A 9 3.27 6.86 1.94
N PHE A 10 3.27 7.50 3.09
CA PHE A 10 4.22 7.19 4.16
C PHE A 10 4.11 5.73 4.58
N LEU A 11 2.89 5.24 4.75
CA LEU A 11 2.67 3.86 5.17
C LEU A 11 3.19 2.87 4.12
N ILE A 12 2.91 3.12 2.85
CA ILE A 12 3.40 2.25 1.78
C ILE A 12 4.93 2.23 1.76
N ARG A 13 5.57 3.40 1.83
CA ARG A 13 7.03 3.48 1.83
C ARG A 13 7.65 2.78 3.03
N ALA A 14 7.08 3.01 4.22
CA ALA A 14 7.57 2.36 5.43
C ALA A 14 7.42 0.85 5.35
N THR A 15 6.31 0.38 4.80
CA THR A 15 6.07 -1.05 4.66
C THR A 15 7.07 -1.69 3.68
N VAL A 16 7.34 -1.04 2.56
CA VAL A 16 8.33 -1.53 1.61
C VAL A 16 9.69 -1.62 2.27
N ALA A 17 10.09 -0.60 3.03
CA ALA A 17 11.38 -0.58 3.71
C ALA A 17 11.50 -1.73 4.71
N VAL A 18 10.47 -1.94 5.54
CA VAL A 18 10.46 -3.02 6.51
C VAL A 18 10.48 -4.38 5.82
N LEU A 19 9.70 -4.52 4.75
CA LEU A 19 9.62 -5.78 4.03
C LEU A 19 10.98 -6.18 3.46
N ILE A 20 11.71 -5.23 2.87
CA ILE A 20 13.01 -5.53 2.30
C ILE A 20 14.04 -5.81 3.40
N ASP A 21 14.01 -5.01 4.46
CA ASP A 21 14.94 -5.15 5.58
C ASP A 21 14.76 -6.48 6.30
N GLU A 22 13.51 -6.92 6.45
CA GLU A 22 13.15 -8.13 7.18
C GLU A 22 12.64 -9.23 6.24
N LEU A 23 13.17 -9.30 5.04
CA LEU A 23 12.63 -10.15 3.99
C LEU A 23 12.43 -11.61 4.39
N PRO A 24 13.42 -12.29 5.02
CA PRO A 24 13.21 -13.70 5.40
C PRO A 24 12.06 -13.88 6.38
N PHE A 25 11.93 -12.96 7.35
CA PHE A 25 10.87 -13.03 8.35
C PHE A 25 9.52 -12.76 7.71
N VAL A 26 9.42 -11.73 6.86
CA VAL A 26 8.16 -11.38 6.20
C VAL A 26 7.71 -12.51 5.28
N THR A 27 8.64 -13.12 4.54
CA THR A 27 8.32 -14.24 3.66
C THR A 27 7.70 -15.38 4.46
N LEU A 28 8.27 -15.68 5.62
CA LEU A 28 7.72 -16.72 6.50
C LEU A 28 6.34 -16.32 7.02
N LEU A 29 6.20 -15.07 7.46
CA LEU A 29 4.96 -14.56 8.00
C LEU A 29 3.80 -14.67 7.01
N LEU A 30 4.05 -14.42 5.73
CA LEU A 30 3.00 -14.48 4.71
C LEU A 30 2.53 -15.91 4.44
N ARG A 31 3.25 -16.90 4.94
CA ARG A 31 2.91 -18.32 4.76
C ARG A 31 2.25 -18.97 5.98
N VAL A 32 2.13 -18.21 7.09
CA VAL A 32 1.53 -18.78 8.29
C VAL A 32 0.05 -19.02 8.08
N ARG A 33 -0.45 -20.08 8.70
CA ARG A 33 -1.83 -20.52 8.55
C ARG A 33 -2.61 -20.57 9.87
N GLY A 34 -1.98 -20.17 10.96
CA GLY A 34 -2.65 -20.12 12.25
C GLY A 34 -2.67 -21.45 13.00
N ASN A 35 -1.71 -22.34 12.72
CA ASN A 35 -1.65 -23.65 13.35
C ASN A 35 -1.12 -23.62 14.79
N THR A 36 -0.43 -22.55 15.18
CA THR A 36 0.09 -22.36 16.52
C THR A 36 -0.35 -21.03 17.09
N ASP A 37 -0.18 -20.84 18.40
CA ASP A 37 -0.50 -19.56 19.04
C ASP A 37 0.34 -18.43 18.48
N VAL A 38 1.61 -18.71 18.21
CA VAL A 38 2.51 -17.70 17.62
C VAL A 38 2.03 -17.31 16.24
N GLU A 39 1.65 -18.30 15.43
CA GLU A 39 1.12 -18.03 14.09
C GLU A 39 -0.19 -17.25 14.13
N ARG A 40 -1.08 -17.58 15.07
CA ARG A 40 -2.34 -16.86 15.20
C ARG A 40 -2.10 -15.38 15.55
N ARG A 41 -1.14 -15.12 16.46
CA ARG A 41 -0.79 -13.73 16.80
C ARG A 41 -0.18 -12.99 15.60
N ALA A 42 0.62 -13.68 14.80
CA ALA A 42 1.19 -13.09 13.60
C ALA A 42 0.09 -12.73 12.60
N LEU A 43 -0.90 -13.61 12.43
CA LEU A 43 -2.04 -13.33 11.56
C LEU A 43 -2.87 -12.16 12.07
N GLU A 44 -3.05 -12.05 13.39
CA GLU A 44 -3.77 -10.92 13.98
C GLU A 44 -3.07 -9.60 13.67
N ARG A 45 -1.74 -9.56 13.81
CA ARG A 45 -0.97 -8.35 13.49
C ARG A 45 -1.09 -7.98 12.02
N ARG A 46 -1.10 -8.99 11.15
CA ARG A 46 -1.26 -8.74 9.71
C ARG A 46 -2.64 -8.17 9.41
N ARG A 47 -3.68 -8.67 10.09
CA ARG A 47 -5.03 -8.14 9.94
C ARG A 47 -5.13 -6.71 10.44
N LEU A 48 -4.47 -6.38 11.55
CA LEU A 48 -4.45 -5.01 12.06
C LEU A 48 -3.81 -4.07 11.07
N PHE A 49 -2.73 -4.51 10.42
CA PHE A 49 -2.06 -3.72 9.40
C PHE A 49 -2.97 -3.51 8.19
N ASP A 50 -3.62 -4.58 7.72
CA ASP A 50 -4.58 -4.50 6.63
C ASP A 50 -5.69 -3.52 6.94
N ASN A 51 -6.21 -3.59 8.16
CA ASN A 51 -7.30 -2.71 8.60
C ASN A 51 -6.84 -1.26 8.66
N TYR A 52 -5.60 -1.02 9.07
CA TYR A 52 -5.05 0.33 9.10
C TYR A 52 -4.93 0.90 7.69
N LEU A 53 -4.41 0.11 6.77
CA LEU A 53 -4.30 0.52 5.37
C LEU A 53 -5.69 0.81 4.79
N ALA A 54 -6.65 -0.08 5.05
CA ALA A 54 -8.03 0.11 4.58
C ALA A 54 -8.64 1.39 5.14
N ALA A 55 -8.38 1.68 6.41
CA ALA A 55 -8.89 2.90 7.05
C ALA A 55 -8.30 4.16 6.41
N LEU A 56 -7.03 4.14 6.05
CA LEU A 56 -6.40 5.28 5.38
C LEU A 56 -6.96 5.48 3.97
N VAL A 57 -7.20 4.40 3.24
CA VAL A 57 -7.81 4.49 1.91
C VAL A 57 -9.24 5.02 2.02
N ALA A 58 -9.99 4.53 3.01
CA ALA A 58 -11.35 5.01 3.24
C ALA A 58 -11.38 6.48 3.60
N ARG A 59 -10.42 6.93 4.40
CA ARG A 59 -10.29 8.35 4.76
C ARG A 59 -9.99 9.20 3.55
N ALA A 60 -9.08 8.75 2.70
CA ALA A 60 -8.77 9.45 1.45
C ALA A 60 -9.99 9.48 0.53
N ALA A 61 -10.78 8.41 0.51
CA ALA A 61 -12.02 8.37 -0.26
C ALA A 61 -13.02 9.40 0.28
N GLY A 62 -13.15 9.48 1.61
CA GLY A 62 -14.01 10.47 2.24
C GLY A 62 -13.58 11.90 1.94
N ASP A 63 -12.28 12.12 1.74
CA ASP A 63 -11.73 13.42 1.38
C ASP A 63 -11.85 13.71 -0.12
N GLY A 64 -12.45 12.82 -0.90
CA GLY A 64 -12.60 13.00 -2.34
C GLY A 64 -11.33 12.78 -3.13
N ARG A 65 -10.32 12.13 -2.54
CA ARG A 65 -9.01 11.94 -3.18
C ARG A 65 -8.89 10.61 -3.90
N VAL A 66 -9.81 9.69 -3.69
CA VAL A 66 -9.82 8.38 -4.34
C VAL A 66 -10.80 8.40 -5.49
N ARG A 67 -10.47 7.70 -6.59
CA ARG A 67 -11.36 7.57 -7.73
C ARG A 67 -12.73 7.07 -7.27
N PRO A 68 -13.83 7.75 -7.62
CA PRO A 68 -15.15 7.37 -7.10
C PRO A 68 -15.63 5.99 -7.58
N GLU A 69 -15.07 5.48 -8.68
CA GLU A 69 -15.45 4.17 -9.19
C GLU A 69 -14.79 3.01 -8.42
N LEU A 70 -13.86 3.30 -7.50
CA LEU A 70 -13.17 2.27 -6.73
C LEU A 70 -13.83 2.03 -5.38
N ASP A 71 -13.95 0.75 -5.02
CA ASP A 71 -14.30 0.38 -3.65
C ASP A 71 -13.04 0.49 -2.78
N PRO A 72 -13.04 1.35 -1.75
CA PRO A 72 -11.83 1.55 -0.94
C PRO A 72 -11.30 0.29 -0.28
N ALA A 73 -12.17 -0.58 0.20
CA ALA A 73 -11.73 -1.82 0.86
C ALA A 73 -11.04 -2.76 -0.13
N LEU A 74 -11.60 -2.89 -1.33
CA LEU A 74 -10.99 -3.71 -2.36
C LEU A 74 -9.68 -3.12 -2.85
N ALA A 75 -9.62 -1.79 -3.01
CA ALA A 75 -8.40 -1.11 -3.42
C ALA A 75 -7.30 -1.31 -2.39
N ALA A 76 -7.62 -1.20 -1.10
CA ALA A 76 -6.64 -1.42 -0.03
C ALA A 76 -6.09 -2.85 -0.08
N ARG A 77 -6.96 -3.82 -0.30
CA ARG A 77 -6.54 -5.22 -0.40
C ARG A 77 -5.58 -5.43 -1.57
N MET A 78 -5.86 -4.80 -2.70
CA MET A 78 -4.99 -4.90 -3.87
C MET A 78 -3.65 -4.21 -3.65
N ILE A 79 -3.64 -3.06 -3.00
CA ILE A 79 -2.39 -2.36 -2.66
C ILE A 79 -1.54 -3.24 -1.74
N PHE A 80 -2.16 -3.85 -0.74
CA PHE A 80 -1.46 -4.74 0.17
C PHE A 80 -0.86 -5.93 -0.59
N GLY A 81 -1.62 -6.50 -1.52
CA GLY A 81 -1.13 -7.57 -2.38
C GLY A 81 0.05 -7.14 -3.25
N LEU A 82 -0.01 -5.93 -3.79
CA LEU A 82 1.08 -5.38 -4.58
C LEU A 82 2.37 -5.29 -3.75
N VAL A 83 2.28 -4.74 -2.54
CA VAL A 83 3.43 -4.63 -1.65
C VAL A 83 3.96 -6.02 -1.29
N ASN A 84 3.07 -6.94 -0.91
CA ASN A 84 3.49 -8.28 -0.51
C ASN A 84 4.07 -9.09 -1.66
N SER A 85 3.73 -8.78 -2.91
CA SER A 85 4.31 -9.47 -4.05
C SER A 85 5.82 -9.28 -4.14
N LEU A 86 6.35 -8.24 -3.50
CA LEU A 86 7.78 -8.01 -3.49
C LEU A 86 8.56 -9.17 -2.89
N THR A 87 7.96 -9.92 -1.97
CA THR A 87 8.63 -11.06 -1.32
C THR A 87 9.01 -12.14 -2.33
N ASP A 88 8.37 -12.16 -3.49
CA ASP A 88 8.62 -13.20 -4.48
C ASP A 88 9.85 -12.91 -5.36
N TRP A 89 10.27 -11.65 -5.44
CA TRP A 89 11.32 -11.30 -6.40
C TRP A 89 12.29 -10.22 -5.94
N VAL A 90 11.98 -9.46 -4.89
CA VAL A 90 12.85 -8.36 -4.49
C VAL A 90 14.12 -8.93 -3.84
N ARG A 91 15.24 -8.25 -4.07
CA ARG A 91 16.54 -8.66 -3.54
C ARG A 91 16.85 -7.88 -2.25
N PRO A 92 17.40 -8.55 -1.23
CA PRO A 92 17.74 -7.86 0.02
C PRO A 92 18.73 -6.72 -0.16
N ASP A 93 19.58 -6.80 -1.18
CA ASP A 93 20.56 -5.76 -1.49
C ASP A 93 20.06 -4.73 -2.50
N GLY A 94 18.77 -4.80 -2.86
CA GLY A 94 18.18 -3.88 -3.81
C GLY A 94 18.05 -2.47 -3.26
N ASP A 95 17.83 -1.53 -4.18
CA ASP A 95 17.66 -0.12 -3.81
C ASP A 95 16.24 0.10 -3.28
N VAL A 96 16.13 0.24 -1.95
CA VAL A 96 14.86 0.42 -1.27
C VAL A 96 14.12 1.65 -1.79
N GLU A 97 14.84 2.74 -2.03
CA GLU A 97 14.21 3.98 -2.49
C GLU A 97 13.56 3.80 -3.86
N VAL A 98 14.26 3.13 -4.78
CA VAL A 98 13.72 2.89 -6.12
C VAL A 98 12.47 2.01 -6.06
N VAL A 99 12.52 0.96 -5.25
CA VAL A 99 11.39 0.04 -5.11
C VAL A 99 10.20 0.77 -4.49
N ALA A 100 10.45 1.53 -3.41
CA ALA A 100 9.37 2.28 -2.74
C ALA A 100 8.76 3.33 -3.67
N ASP A 101 9.59 4.06 -4.42
CA ASP A 101 9.09 5.05 -5.38
C ASP A 101 8.22 4.38 -6.45
N THR A 102 8.65 3.23 -6.93
CA THR A 102 7.91 2.51 -7.98
C THR A 102 6.56 2.01 -7.46
N VAL A 103 6.55 1.42 -6.27
CA VAL A 103 5.30 0.93 -5.67
C VAL A 103 4.33 2.09 -5.46
N CYS A 104 4.82 3.20 -4.90
CA CYS A 104 3.97 4.37 -4.68
C CYS A 104 3.44 4.95 -5.99
N LEU A 105 4.29 5.04 -7.00
CA LEU A 105 3.89 5.56 -8.29
C LEU A 105 2.76 4.73 -8.89
N ILE A 106 2.91 3.42 -8.90
CA ILE A 106 1.91 2.53 -9.46
C ILE A 106 0.64 2.54 -8.63
N ALA A 107 0.76 2.37 -7.32
CA ALA A 107 -0.40 2.25 -6.44
C ALA A 107 -1.21 3.56 -6.39
N LEU A 108 -0.54 4.69 -6.22
CA LEU A 108 -1.23 5.95 -6.00
C LEU A 108 -1.79 6.55 -7.29
N HIS A 109 -1.10 6.38 -8.41
CA HIS A 109 -1.63 6.87 -9.69
C HIS A 109 -2.83 6.07 -10.17
N GLY A 110 -2.96 4.81 -9.74
CA GLY A 110 -4.16 4.04 -10.00
C GLY A 110 -5.28 4.32 -9.03
N LEU A 111 -4.95 4.79 -7.82
CA LEU A 111 -5.91 5.00 -6.75
C LEU A 111 -6.51 6.39 -6.73
N LEU A 112 -5.67 7.41 -6.92
CA LEU A 112 -6.08 8.79 -6.69
C LEU A 112 -6.91 9.33 -7.85
N ALA A 113 -7.86 10.20 -7.50
CA ALA A 113 -8.66 10.90 -8.49
C ALA A 113 -7.75 11.76 -9.34
N PRO A 114 -8.08 11.92 -10.64
CA PRO A 114 -7.29 12.77 -11.52
C PRO A 114 -7.35 14.23 -11.07
N PRO A 115 -6.39 15.07 -11.51
CA PRO A 115 -6.41 16.50 -11.18
C PRO A 115 -7.70 17.14 -11.63
N THR A 116 -8.07 18.21 -10.93
CA THR A 116 -9.27 19.00 -11.27
C THR A 116 -9.19 19.48 -12.71
N PRO A 117 -10.28 19.35 -13.50
CA PRO A 117 -10.28 19.84 -14.87
C PRO A 117 -9.88 21.33 -14.94
N GLY A 118 -9.09 21.67 -15.92
CA GLY A 118 -8.63 23.04 -16.11
C GLY A 118 -7.39 23.40 -15.33
N SER A 119 -6.83 22.48 -14.56
CA SER A 119 -5.64 22.74 -13.75
C SER A 119 -4.35 22.77 -14.57
N GLY A 120 -4.40 22.46 -15.86
CA GLY A 120 -3.21 22.49 -16.70
C GLY A 120 -3.53 22.20 -18.15
N PRO A 121 -2.55 22.38 -19.02
CA PRO A 121 -2.73 22.17 -20.46
C PRO A 121 -3.02 20.72 -20.83
N ASP A 122 -2.73 19.80 -19.93
CA ASP A 122 -2.93 18.38 -20.19
C ASP A 122 -4.39 18.00 -20.30
N SER A 123 -5.28 18.84 -19.78
CA SER A 123 -6.71 18.61 -19.90
C SER A 123 -7.17 18.59 -21.36
N VAL A 124 -6.37 19.16 -22.24
CA VAL A 124 -6.68 19.19 -23.66
C VAL A 124 -6.44 17.86 -24.34
N LEU A 125 -5.56 17.05 -23.75
CA LEU A 125 -5.18 15.78 -24.33
C LEU A 125 -6.10 14.62 -23.89
N GLY A 126 -6.99 14.94 -23.00
CA GLY A 126 -7.89 13.94 -22.43
C GLY A 126 -8.68 13.18 -23.45
#